data_393f8dd8ce4891313cc6aeb7656753f4
#
_entry.id   393f8dd8ce4891313cc6aeb7656753f4
#
_cell.length_a   1.000
_cell.length_b   1.000
_cell.length_c   1.000
_cell.angle_alpha   90.00
_cell.angle_beta   90.00
_cell.angle_gamma   90.00
#
_symmetry.space_group_name_H-M   'P 1'
#
loop_
_entity.id
_entity.type
_entity.pdbx_description
1 polymer ?
#
loop_
_entity_poly.entity_id
_entity_poly.type
_entity_poly.pdbx_seq_one_letter_code
_entity_poly.pdbx_strand_id
1 'polypeptide(L)'
;VVGRETNRRICIAAQRDESRPVEQQIQELVSRVLEKEKFAMSTMALDNLAVHLEVAVERIRTGHAIESSDGMQADLPERILEVASHIAVQIENMTGVAFPLPEVYYIAMHLNGKQMYRANAMTSDENLVIPQEVNRIVSDMIEHIYEAFRIDFRDNLELRMGLCMHMVPLLARIKSGMRMKNPILQDIKREYPLAYEMATQACSVLRNVSPNPIKEDEIGYIAVSFALALERQKAKEWAPKNILIVCASGKGSAQLLAYRYQQKFGKNLGRVQTCDVIGLRSVNFSKIDYVFSTVPIPIYVPVPIRQIQFFPTEKELTQMKKLLMQGKKGTVEEYFSPELFLPHLNCETREQVLEQMCRFVCGKKKLPDDFLQLVKKRESLAATSFGGLVAMPHPWKAVSKDTFVCLAILDKPVQWGEAKVQVVFLVSIADDATAKLQKFYQVVAQLMVDEACICKLIAERRFEVLLGLLRQKEQGLEEQENG
;
A
#
# COMPACT_ATOMS: atom_id res chain seq x y z
N VAL A 1 -3.14 61.60 -21.37
CA VAL A 1 -3.98 61.75 -20.15
C VAL A 1 -4.70 60.45 -19.83
N VAL A 2 -4.91 59.52 -20.78
CA VAL A 2 -5.63 58.27 -20.59
C VAL A 2 -4.77 57.15 -19.92
N GLY A 3 -3.43 57.27 -19.91
CA GLY A 3 -2.51 56.27 -19.38
C GLY A 3 -2.26 56.34 -17.85
N ARG A 4 -2.72 57.41 -17.17
CA ARG A 4 -2.50 57.55 -15.70
C ARG A 4 -3.68 57.12 -14.84
N GLU A 5 -4.88 56.98 -15.36
CA GLU A 5 -6.04 56.50 -14.61
C GLU A 5 -6.14 54.96 -14.55
N THR A 6 -5.61 54.25 -15.57
CA THR A 6 -5.61 52.79 -15.57
C THR A 6 -4.63 52.21 -14.55
N ASN A 7 -3.48 52.86 -14.33
CA ASN A 7 -2.53 52.42 -13.29
C ASN A 7 -2.99 52.74 -11.86
N ARG A 8 -3.88 53.72 -11.67
CA ARG A 8 -4.43 54.02 -10.34
C ARG A 8 -5.53 53.02 -9.89
N ARG A 9 -6.23 52.41 -10.85
CA ARG A 9 -7.24 51.37 -10.53
C ARG A 9 -6.63 50.01 -10.24
N ILE A 10 -5.44 49.71 -10.75
CA ILE A 10 -4.70 48.46 -10.43
C ILE A 10 -4.02 48.55 -9.06
N CYS A 11 -3.63 49.76 -8.60
CA CYS A 11 -3.06 49.95 -7.24
C CYS A 11 -4.09 49.99 -6.11
N ILE A 12 -5.41 50.09 -6.38
CA ILE A 12 -6.43 50.17 -5.30
C ILE A 12 -6.95 48.77 -4.93
N ALA A 13 -6.64 47.70 -5.67
CA ALA A 13 -7.02 46.32 -5.35
C ALA A 13 -6.03 45.60 -4.45
N ALA A 14 -4.91 46.21 -4.08
CA ALA A 14 -3.97 45.68 -3.07
C ALA A 14 -4.10 46.50 -1.76
N GLN A 15 -5.28 46.56 -1.16
CA GLN A 15 -5.40 46.92 0.23
C GLN A 15 -4.76 45.75 1.03
N ARG A 16 -3.58 46.03 1.62
CA ARG A 16 -2.94 45.18 2.62
C ARG A 16 -3.93 44.92 3.73
N ASP A 17 -4.40 43.71 3.84
CA ASP A 17 -5.14 43.24 5.02
C ASP A 17 -4.09 43.02 6.13
N GLU A 18 -3.66 44.09 6.79
CA GLU A 18 -2.62 44.11 7.85
C GLU A 18 -3.00 43.25 9.08
N SER A 19 -4.18 42.65 9.06
CA SER A 19 -4.70 41.83 10.17
C SER A 19 -4.37 40.34 10.05
N ARG A 20 -3.88 39.87 8.90
CA ARG A 20 -3.60 38.43 8.66
C ARG A 20 -2.11 38.12 8.80
N PRO A 21 -1.75 36.92 9.36
CA PRO A 21 -0.37 36.45 9.38
C PRO A 21 0.25 36.45 7.99
N VAL A 22 1.53 36.81 7.89
CA VAL A 22 2.28 36.84 6.59
C VAL A 22 2.26 35.48 5.92
N GLU A 23 2.33 34.41 6.70
CA GLU A 23 2.22 33.02 6.22
C GLU A 23 0.93 32.78 5.41
N GLN A 24 -0.23 33.22 5.92
CA GLN A 24 -1.51 33.05 5.21
C GLN A 24 -1.57 33.85 3.92
N GLN A 25 -1.00 35.06 3.91
CA GLN A 25 -0.92 35.88 2.69
C GLN A 25 -0.05 35.21 1.63
N ILE A 26 1.10 34.64 2.02
CA ILE A 26 1.99 33.87 1.12
C ILE A 26 1.24 32.62 0.61
N GLN A 27 0.56 31.90 1.47
CA GLN A 27 -0.19 30.70 1.12
C GLN A 27 -1.27 30.97 0.05
N GLU A 28 -2.08 32.01 0.24
CA GLU A 28 -3.11 32.43 -0.71
C GLU A 28 -2.51 32.89 -2.05
N LEU A 29 -1.37 33.59 -2.00
CA LEU A 29 -0.66 34.04 -3.18
C LEU A 29 -0.12 32.86 -3.97
N VAL A 30 0.57 31.94 -3.31
CA VAL A 30 1.14 30.73 -3.94
C VAL A 30 0.04 29.85 -4.52
N SER A 31 -1.07 29.65 -3.80
CA SER A 31 -2.22 28.89 -4.30
C SER A 31 -2.75 29.45 -5.61
N ARG A 32 -2.92 30.77 -5.72
CA ARG A 32 -3.37 31.46 -6.94
C ARG A 32 -2.39 31.27 -8.12
N VAL A 33 -1.08 31.35 -7.85
CA VAL A 33 -0.07 31.14 -8.88
C VAL A 33 -0.11 29.69 -9.37
N LEU A 34 -0.16 28.72 -8.44
CA LEU A 34 -0.22 27.29 -8.78
C LEU A 34 -1.48 26.93 -9.58
N GLU A 35 -2.64 27.51 -9.23
CA GLU A 35 -3.88 27.33 -9.99
C GLU A 35 -3.76 27.88 -11.42
N LYS A 36 -3.22 29.09 -11.58
CA LYS A 36 -2.99 29.72 -12.89
C LYS A 36 -2.03 28.89 -13.75
N GLU A 37 -0.97 28.38 -13.16
CA GLU A 37 0.03 27.55 -13.82
C GLU A 37 -0.42 26.09 -13.95
N LYS A 38 -1.64 25.72 -13.51
CA LYS A 38 -2.15 24.35 -13.50
C LYS A 38 -1.21 23.35 -12.78
N PHE A 39 -0.51 23.84 -11.77
CA PHE A 39 0.45 23.04 -11.00
C PHE A 39 -0.25 22.41 -9.81
N ALA A 40 -0.27 21.06 -9.73
CA ALA A 40 -0.97 20.34 -8.66
C ALA A 40 -0.04 20.12 -7.46
N MET A 41 -0.50 20.53 -6.27
CA MET A 41 0.18 20.33 -4.99
C MET A 41 -0.85 19.97 -3.91
N SER A 42 -0.47 19.15 -2.90
CA SER A 42 -1.35 18.90 -1.76
C SER A 42 -1.42 20.11 -0.82
N THR A 43 -2.53 20.26 -0.10
CA THR A 43 -2.69 21.35 0.88
C THR A 43 -1.53 21.38 1.88
N MET A 44 -1.14 20.23 2.41
CA MET A 44 0.00 20.12 3.33
C MET A 44 1.34 20.53 2.70
N ALA A 45 1.55 20.20 1.42
CA ALA A 45 2.75 20.60 0.71
C ALA A 45 2.76 22.13 0.47
N LEU A 46 1.58 22.71 0.21
CA LEU A 46 1.38 24.16 0.07
C LEU A 46 1.66 24.89 1.40
N ASP A 47 1.09 24.41 2.53
CA ASP A 47 1.32 24.98 3.86
C ASP A 47 2.81 24.97 4.21
N ASN A 48 3.46 23.84 3.98
CA ASN A 48 4.89 23.70 4.22
C ASN A 48 5.73 24.60 3.29
N LEU A 49 5.33 24.79 2.02
CA LEU A 49 5.98 25.71 1.12
C LEU A 49 5.83 27.17 1.59
N ALA A 50 4.64 27.56 2.06
CA ALA A 50 4.38 28.91 2.58
C ALA A 50 5.29 29.25 3.77
N VAL A 51 5.46 28.32 4.73
CA VAL A 51 6.41 28.46 5.85
C VAL A 51 7.85 28.67 5.34
N HIS A 52 8.29 27.84 4.35
CA HIS A 52 9.64 28.00 3.80
C HIS A 52 9.84 29.33 3.10
N LEU A 53 8.81 29.85 2.41
CA LEU A 53 8.86 31.13 1.74
C LEU A 53 8.88 32.30 2.73
N GLU A 54 8.13 32.23 3.84
CA GLU A 54 8.19 33.21 4.92
C GLU A 54 9.60 33.27 5.53
N VAL A 55 10.17 32.12 5.83
CA VAL A 55 11.56 32.01 6.32
C VAL A 55 12.56 32.55 5.28
N ALA A 56 12.36 32.31 3.99
CA ALA A 56 13.21 32.86 2.93
C ALA A 56 13.12 34.38 2.86
N VAL A 57 11.92 34.95 2.92
CA VAL A 57 11.71 36.41 2.95
C VAL A 57 12.47 37.04 4.13
N GLU A 58 12.36 36.47 5.34
CA GLU A 58 13.04 37.00 6.52
C GLU A 58 14.56 36.83 6.41
N ARG A 59 15.05 35.70 5.90
CA ARG A 59 16.46 35.43 5.64
C ARG A 59 17.07 36.46 4.70
N ILE A 60 16.37 36.77 3.60
CA ILE A 60 16.81 37.77 2.63
C ILE A 60 16.81 39.18 3.24
N ARG A 61 15.77 39.54 4.01
CA ARG A 61 15.69 40.84 4.73
C ARG A 61 16.84 41.06 5.68
N THR A 62 17.27 39.99 6.34
CA THR A 62 18.38 40.05 7.33
C THR A 62 19.76 39.91 6.69
N GLY A 63 19.85 39.87 5.35
CA GLY A 63 21.13 39.80 4.63
C GLY A 63 21.78 38.42 4.59
N HIS A 64 21.01 37.36 4.90
CA HIS A 64 21.48 35.96 4.91
C HIS A 64 20.91 35.16 3.75
N ALA A 65 20.70 35.78 2.58
CA ALA A 65 20.27 35.07 1.38
C ALA A 65 21.24 33.97 1.00
N ILE A 66 20.73 32.93 0.31
CA ILE A 66 21.56 31.85 -0.24
C ILE A 66 22.52 32.44 -1.25
N GLU A 67 23.84 32.27 -1.05
CA GLU A 67 24.89 32.89 -1.88
C GLU A 67 25.29 32.01 -3.07
N SER A 68 25.19 30.68 -2.97
CA SER A 68 25.60 29.75 -4.01
C SER A 68 24.49 28.80 -4.40
N SER A 69 24.36 28.55 -5.70
CA SER A 69 23.45 27.57 -6.29
C SER A 69 24.18 26.28 -6.72
N ASP A 70 25.44 26.07 -6.28
CA ASP A 70 26.22 24.90 -6.66
C ASP A 70 25.49 23.59 -6.28
N GLY A 71 25.19 22.78 -7.29
CA GLY A 71 24.41 21.53 -7.13
C GLY A 71 22.91 21.68 -7.16
N MET A 72 22.33 22.89 -7.11
CA MET A 72 20.88 23.11 -7.17
C MET A 72 20.32 23.09 -8.59
N GLN A 73 21.15 23.38 -9.60
CA GLN A 73 20.73 23.54 -11.00
C GLN A 73 20.62 22.23 -11.78
N ALA A 74 21.31 21.17 -11.37
CA ALA A 74 21.68 20.09 -12.27
C ALA A 74 20.52 19.25 -12.86
N ASP A 75 19.31 19.26 -12.27
CA ASP A 75 18.22 18.35 -12.68
C ASP A 75 16.80 18.97 -12.56
N LEU A 76 16.67 20.31 -12.54
CA LEU A 76 15.34 20.93 -12.41
C LEU A 76 14.69 21.13 -13.78
N PRO A 77 13.46 20.62 -14.02
CA PRO A 77 12.70 20.87 -15.24
C PRO A 77 12.46 22.38 -15.47
N GLU A 78 12.60 22.85 -16.71
CA GLU A 78 12.43 24.25 -17.09
C GLU A 78 11.08 24.82 -16.63
N ARG A 79 9.99 24.06 -16.78
CA ARG A 79 8.65 24.44 -16.33
C ARG A 79 8.59 24.70 -14.81
N ILE A 80 9.31 23.96 -14.00
CA ILE A 80 9.34 24.15 -12.53
C ILE A 80 10.07 25.45 -12.19
N LEU A 81 11.13 25.77 -12.93
CA LEU A 81 11.86 27.03 -12.78
C LEU A 81 10.99 28.23 -13.17
N GLU A 82 10.18 28.11 -14.23
CA GLU A 82 9.21 29.13 -14.61
C GLU A 82 8.19 29.40 -13.52
N VAL A 83 7.56 28.33 -12.97
CA VAL A 83 6.60 28.45 -11.87
C VAL A 83 7.25 29.05 -10.62
N ALA A 84 8.47 28.61 -10.28
CA ALA A 84 9.23 29.16 -9.15
C ALA A 84 9.53 30.66 -9.33
N SER A 85 9.91 31.06 -10.54
CA SER A 85 10.16 32.47 -10.90
C SER A 85 8.88 33.30 -10.78
N HIS A 86 7.74 32.79 -11.23
CA HIS A 86 6.46 33.47 -11.08
C HIS A 86 6.07 33.64 -9.60
N ILE A 87 6.29 32.63 -8.77
CA ILE A 87 6.07 32.72 -7.32
C ILE A 87 6.98 33.79 -6.71
N ALA A 88 8.29 33.77 -7.04
CA ALA A 88 9.25 34.75 -6.55
C ALA A 88 8.83 36.19 -6.88
N VAL A 89 8.50 36.46 -8.14
CA VAL A 89 8.04 37.80 -8.60
C VAL A 89 6.79 38.25 -7.82
N GLN A 90 5.84 37.35 -7.60
CA GLN A 90 4.63 37.71 -6.86
C GLN A 90 4.92 38.00 -5.37
N ILE A 91 5.84 37.27 -4.76
CA ILE A 91 6.27 37.52 -3.36
C ILE A 91 7.07 38.85 -3.29
N GLU A 92 7.94 39.11 -4.26
CA GLU A 92 8.64 40.41 -4.39
C GLU A 92 7.64 41.57 -4.41
N ASN A 93 6.61 41.48 -5.27
CA ASN A 93 5.57 42.50 -5.37
C ASN A 93 4.79 42.70 -4.05
N MET A 94 4.59 41.65 -3.29
CA MET A 94 3.87 41.71 -2.02
C MET A 94 4.74 42.23 -0.86
N THR A 95 6.02 41.79 -0.81
CA THR A 95 6.88 42.01 0.39
C THR A 95 7.92 43.13 0.17
N GLY A 96 8.17 43.52 -1.08
CA GLY A 96 9.28 44.41 -1.46
C GLY A 96 10.67 43.81 -1.35
N VAL A 97 10.77 42.48 -1.18
CA VAL A 97 12.02 41.73 -1.01
C VAL A 97 12.39 41.07 -2.33
N ALA A 98 13.51 41.46 -2.96
CA ALA A 98 13.98 40.83 -4.20
C ALA A 98 14.58 39.44 -3.94
N PHE A 99 14.14 38.48 -4.72
CA PHE A 99 14.64 37.08 -4.63
C PHE A 99 15.83 36.89 -5.58
N PRO A 100 17.05 36.69 -5.05
CA PRO A 100 18.19 36.32 -5.88
C PRO A 100 18.01 34.93 -6.48
N LEU A 101 18.68 34.67 -7.61
CA LEU A 101 18.53 33.43 -8.37
C LEU A 101 18.71 32.14 -7.55
N PRO A 102 19.64 32.02 -6.57
CA PRO A 102 19.72 30.84 -5.70
C PRO A 102 18.46 30.59 -4.86
N GLU A 103 17.76 31.65 -4.45
CA GLU A 103 16.49 31.52 -3.72
C GLU A 103 15.35 31.04 -4.65
N VAL A 104 15.37 31.44 -5.93
CA VAL A 104 14.44 30.92 -6.94
C VAL A 104 14.68 29.42 -7.15
N TYR A 105 15.93 28.98 -7.22
CA TYR A 105 16.26 27.54 -7.27
C TYR A 105 15.79 26.80 -6.01
N TYR A 106 15.88 27.41 -4.84
CA TYR A 106 15.35 26.85 -3.60
C TYR A 106 13.83 26.63 -3.67
N ILE A 107 13.08 27.62 -4.19
CA ILE A 107 11.64 27.48 -4.46
C ILE A 107 11.40 26.33 -5.44
N ALA A 108 12.14 26.30 -6.55
CA ALA A 108 12.00 25.27 -7.59
C ALA A 108 12.25 23.85 -7.05
N MET A 109 13.24 23.65 -6.18
CA MET A 109 13.47 22.37 -5.52
C MET A 109 12.27 21.94 -4.66
N HIS A 110 11.68 22.88 -3.90
CA HIS A 110 10.49 22.59 -3.10
C HIS A 110 9.28 22.24 -3.96
N LEU A 111 9.10 22.91 -5.11
CA LEU A 111 8.05 22.57 -6.06
C LEU A 111 8.28 21.19 -6.67
N ASN A 112 9.48 20.89 -7.14
CA ASN A 112 9.84 19.62 -7.76
C ASN A 112 9.63 18.43 -6.81
N GLY A 113 10.03 18.60 -5.55
CA GLY A 113 9.89 17.56 -4.53
C GLY A 113 8.46 17.33 -4.01
N LYS A 114 7.52 18.25 -4.28
CA LYS A 114 6.16 18.23 -3.72
C LYS A 114 5.05 18.23 -4.78
N GLN A 115 5.43 18.16 -6.07
CA GLN A 115 4.47 18.09 -7.16
C GLN A 115 3.59 16.84 -7.07
N MET A 116 2.28 17.01 -7.18
CA MET A 116 1.33 15.91 -7.33
C MET A 116 0.96 15.74 -8.81
N TYR A 117 1.24 14.57 -9.36
CA TYR A 117 0.76 14.19 -10.68
C TYR A 117 -0.70 13.71 -10.56
N ARG A 118 -1.64 14.43 -11.19
CA ARG A 118 -3.06 14.01 -11.19
C ARG A 118 -3.24 12.79 -12.08
N ALA A 119 -3.77 11.71 -11.55
CA ALA A 119 -4.14 10.52 -12.32
C ALA A 119 -5.18 10.81 -13.43
N ASN A 120 -5.94 11.90 -13.31
CA ASN A 120 -6.95 12.33 -14.30
C ASN A 120 -6.38 13.19 -15.44
N ALA A 121 -5.07 13.46 -15.50
CA ALA A 121 -4.43 14.17 -16.60
C ALA A 121 -4.38 13.34 -17.91
N MET A 122 -4.95 12.13 -17.93
CA MET A 122 -5.07 11.33 -19.15
C MET A 122 -6.03 11.94 -20.21
N THR A 123 -6.68 13.07 -19.92
CA THR A 123 -7.60 13.75 -20.88
C THR A 123 -7.10 15.09 -21.40
N SER A 124 -5.93 15.57 -20.98
CA SER A 124 -5.30 16.76 -21.53
C SER A 124 -3.95 16.40 -22.17
N ASP A 125 -3.65 16.98 -23.33
CA ASP A 125 -2.54 16.72 -24.27
C ASP A 125 -1.10 16.77 -23.70
N GLU A 126 -0.90 16.76 -22.40
CA GLU A 126 0.41 16.60 -21.79
C GLU A 126 0.72 15.10 -21.63
N ASN A 127 1.47 14.55 -22.58
CA ASN A 127 2.06 13.21 -22.46
C ASN A 127 2.90 13.15 -21.19
N LEU A 128 2.39 12.49 -20.15
CA LEU A 128 3.15 12.20 -18.94
C LEU A 128 4.29 11.22 -19.30
N VAL A 129 5.46 11.76 -19.60
CA VAL A 129 6.64 10.95 -19.89
C VAL A 129 7.24 10.49 -18.56
N ILE A 130 6.93 9.25 -18.16
CA ILE A 130 7.57 8.63 -17.01
C ILE A 130 9.02 8.30 -17.40
N PRO A 131 10.04 8.80 -16.67
CA PRO A 131 11.43 8.48 -16.94
C PRO A 131 11.67 6.96 -16.92
N GLN A 132 12.51 6.46 -17.83
CA GLN A 132 12.82 5.04 -17.92
C GLN A 132 13.40 4.49 -16.61
N GLU A 133 14.23 5.28 -15.92
CA GLU A 133 14.78 4.95 -14.60
C GLU A 133 13.67 4.67 -13.58
N VAL A 134 12.63 5.53 -13.54
CA VAL A 134 11.48 5.35 -12.64
C VAL A 134 10.71 4.08 -12.96
N ASN A 135 10.45 3.81 -14.25
CA ASN A 135 9.78 2.57 -14.67
C ASN A 135 10.54 1.32 -14.23
N ARG A 136 11.89 1.35 -14.34
CA ARG A 136 12.74 0.23 -13.91
C ARG A 136 12.67 0.06 -12.39
N ILE A 137 12.83 1.14 -11.61
CA ILE A 137 12.74 1.10 -10.15
C ILE A 137 11.39 0.50 -9.71
N VAL A 138 10.28 0.96 -10.29
CA VAL A 138 8.94 0.46 -9.94
C VAL A 138 8.76 -1.00 -10.34
N SER A 139 9.33 -1.43 -11.47
CA SER A 139 9.30 -2.84 -11.86
C SER A 139 10.05 -3.73 -10.86
N ASP A 140 11.25 -3.29 -10.45
CA ASP A 140 12.05 -4.00 -9.45
C ASP A 140 11.34 -4.02 -8.09
N MET A 141 10.66 -2.93 -7.69
CA MET A 141 9.84 -2.88 -6.48
C MET A 141 8.73 -3.95 -6.49
N ILE A 142 7.97 -4.02 -7.60
CA ILE A 142 6.85 -4.97 -7.73
C ILE A 142 7.37 -6.41 -7.74
N GLU A 143 8.50 -6.68 -8.40
CA GLU A 143 9.11 -8.01 -8.41
C GLU A 143 9.59 -8.43 -7.02
N HIS A 144 10.25 -7.53 -6.27
CA HIS A 144 10.65 -7.81 -4.89
C HIS A 144 9.45 -8.13 -3.97
N ILE A 145 8.30 -7.47 -4.20
CA ILE A 145 7.06 -7.80 -3.47
C ILE A 145 6.59 -9.20 -3.81
N TYR A 146 6.58 -9.57 -5.09
CA TYR A 146 6.22 -10.92 -5.50
C TYR A 146 7.18 -11.98 -4.91
N GLU A 147 8.48 -11.72 -4.92
CA GLU A 147 9.47 -12.63 -4.33
C GLU A 147 9.28 -12.81 -2.81
N ALA A 148 8.97 -11.73 -2.09
CA ALA A 148 8.88 -11.75 -0.63
C ALA A 148 7.53 -12.27 -0.12
N PHE A 149 6.42 -11.84 -0.74
CA PHE A 149 5.07 -12.04 -0.20
C PHE A 149 4.20 -12.96 -1.06
N ARG A 150 4.65 -13.35 -2.25
CA ARG A 150 3.86 -14.13 -3.24
C ARG A 150 2.50 -13.50 -3.58
N ILE A 151 2.37 -12.19 -3.38
CA ILE A 151 1.23 -11.40 -3.84
C ILE A 151 1.58 -10.80 -5.19
N ASP A 152 0.83 -11.16 -6.22
CA ASP A 152 1.13 -10.76 -7.60
C ASP A 152 0.46 -9.43 -7.97
N PHE A 153 1.29 -8.41 -8.17
CA PHE A 153 0.90 -7.10 -8.67
C PHE A 153 1.51 -6.77 -10.03
N ARG A 154 2.19 -7.72 -10.69
CA ARG A 154 2.94 -7.46 -11.92
C ARG A 154 2.05 -6.95 -13.05
N ASP A 155 0.81 -7.43 -13.12
CA ASP A 155 -0.20 -7.00 -14.10
C ASP A 155 -1.09 -5.85 -13.58
N ASN A 156 -0.81 -5.30 -12.39
CA ASN A 156 -1.59 -4.20 -11.83
C ASN A 156 -1.10 -2.85 -12.36
N LEU A 157 -1.64 -2.44 -13.51
CA LEU A 157 -1.27 -1.18 -14.17
C LEU A 157 -1.53 0.03 -13.27
N GLU A 158 -2.60 0.03 -12.50
CA GLU A 158 -2.99 1.15 -11.64
C GLU A 158 -2.01 1.36 -10.50
N LEU A 159 -1.60 0.28 -9.81
CA LEU A 159 -0.54 0.33 -8.80
C LEU A 159 0.77 0.82 -9.42
N ARG A 160 1.15 0.27 -10.58
CA ARG A 160 2.36 0.67 -11.30
C ARG A 160 2.39 2.16 -11.60
N MET A 161 1.31 2.69 -12.16
CA MET A 161 1.19 4.12 -12.48
C MET A 161 1.23 4.98 -11.21
N GLY A 162 0.51 4.58 -10.16
CA GLY A 162 0.52 5.27 -8.86
C GLY A 162 1.91 5.34 -8.26
N LEU A 163 2.64 4.22 -8.25
CA LEU A 163 4.03 4.17 -7.79
C LEU A 163 4.96 5.02 -8.65
N CYS A 164 4.83 4.99 -9.98
CA CYS A 164 5.63 5.84 -10.87
C CYS A 164 5.42 7.33 -10.58
N MET A 165 4.17 7.75 -10.43
CA MET A 165 3.83 9.15 -10.13
C MET A 165 4.36 9.61 -8.77
N HIS A 166 4.38 8.71 -7.78
CA HIS A 166 4.96 8.99 -6.47
C HIS A 166 6.49 9.00 -6.50
N MET A 167 7.08 8.12 -7.32
CA MET A 167 8.53 7.93 -7.36
C MET A 167 9.27 9.12 -7.96
N VAL A 168 8.69 9.80 -8.96
CA VAL A 168 9.33 10.99 -9.59
C VAL A 168 9.65 12.07 -8.55
N PRO A 169 8.69 12.59 -7.75
CA PRO A 169 9.01 13.59 -6.74
C PRO A 169 9.82 13.00 -5.56
N LEU A 170 9.68 11.72 -5.25
CA LEU A 170 10.47 11.07 -4.20
C LEU A 170 11.95 11.07 -4.54
N LEU A 171 12.33 10.69 -5.76
CA LEU A 171 13.73 10.70 -6.20
C LEU A 171 14.34 12.12 -6.15
N ALA A 172 13.55 13.14 -6.52
CA ALA A 172 13.97 14.53 -6.38
C ALA A 172 14.23 14.91 -4.92
N ARG A 173 13.35 14.52 -3.98
CA ARG A 173 13.54 14.77 -2.54
C ARG A 173 14.76 14.05 -1.98
N ILE A 174 14.98 12.79 -2.38
CA ILE A 174 16.15 12.01 -1.95
C ILE A 174 17.44 12.70 -2.39
N LYS A 175 17.52 13.11 -3.67
CA LYS A 175 18.70 13.80 -4.23
C LYS A 175 18.96 15.13 -3.53
N SER A 176 17.91 15.89 -3.21
CA SER A 176 18.00 17.21 -2.56
C SER A 176 18.13 17.15 -1.03
N GLY A 177 18.07 15.96 -0.40
CA GLY A 177 18.09 15.81 1.05
C GLY A 177 16.84 16.38 1.75
N MET A 178 15.77 16.65 1.00
CA MET A 178 14.52 17.19 1.54
C MET A 178 13.78 16.17 2.40
N ARG A 179 13.05 16.67 3.40
CA ARG A 179 12.25 15.86 4.32
C ARG A 179 10.78 16.17 4.12
N MET A 180 9.96 15.13 4.08
CA MET A 180 8.52 15.24 4.11
C MET A 180 8.01 14.48 5.32
N LYS A 181 7.12 15.08 6.13
CA LYS A 181 6.45 14.39 7.24
C LYS A 181 5.17 13.73 6.72
N ASN A 182 4.88 12.56 7.25
CA ASN A 182 3.63 11.84 6.98
C ASN A 182 2.77 11.84 8.25
N PRO A 183 1.72 12.68 8.34
CA PRO A 183 0.90 12.81 9.55
C PRO A 183 0.07 11.56 9.83
N ILE A 184 -0.17 10.71 8.82
CA ILE A 184 -0.94 9.46 8.96
C ILE A 184 -0.04 8.22 9.06
N LEU A 185 1.28 8.38 9.27
CA LEU A 185 2.22 7.25 9.31
C LEU A 185 1.82 6.20 10.36
N GLN A 186 1.45 6.65 11.58
CA GLN A 186 1.07 5.73 12.65
C GLN A 186 -0.24 4.99 12.35
N ASP A 187 -1.20 5.69 11.72
CA ASP A 187 -2.45 5.06 11.28
C ASP A 187 -2.21 4.05 10.18
N ILE A 188 -1.32 4.34 9.20
CA ILE A 188 -0.93 3.39 8.16
C ILE A 188 -0.30 2.12 8.77
N LYS A 189 0.63 2.29 9.71
CA LYS A 189 1.27 1.16 10.39
C LYS A 189 0.26 0.29 11.14
N ARG A 190 -0.76 0.90 11.76
CA ARG A 190 -1.79 0.21 12.53
C ARG A 190 -2.83 -0.47 11.65
N GLU A 191 -3.38 0.26 10.67
CA GLU A 191 -4.52 -0.22 9.86
C GLU A 191 -4.06 -1.08 8.67
N TYR A 192 -2.87 -0.81 8.11
CA TYR A 192 -2.33 -1.46 6.92
C TYR A 192 -0.89 -2.00 7.12
N PRO A 193 -0.64 -2.79 8.17
CA PRO A 193 0.72 -3.25 8.49
C PRO A 193 1.35 -4.06 7.35
N LEU A 194 0.59 -4.91 6.64
CA LEU A 194 1.10 -5.63 5.47
C LEU A 194 1.55 -4.68 4.35
N ALA A 195 0.75 -3.64 4.05
CA ALA A 195 1.11 -2.67 3.02
C ALA A 195 2.37 -1.87 3.41
N TYR A 196 2.53 -1.56 4.71
CA TYR A 196 3.73 -0.90 5.22
C TYR A 196 4.97 -1.82 5.10
N GLU A 197 4.82 -3.11 5.42
CA GLU A 197 5.89 -4.10 5.21
C GLU A 197 6.27 -4.24 3.74
N MET A 198 5.29 -4.31 2.85
CA MET A 198 5.53 -4.33 1.42
C MET A 198 6.27 -3.08 0.95
N ALA A 199 5.85 -1.89 1.39
CA ALA A 199 6.51 -0.63 1.05
C ALA A 199 7.96 -0.61 1.56
N THR A 200 8.21 -1.10 2.77
CA THR A 200 9.57 -1.22 3.33
C THR A 200 10.44 -2.13 2.46
N GLN A 201 9.90 -3.27 2.06
CA GLN A 201 10.60 -4.22 1.18
C GLN A 201 10.86 -3.60 -0.21
N ALA A 202 9.86 -2.96 -0.80
CA ALA A 202 9.97 -2.29 -2.09
C ALA A 202 11.02 -1.16 -2.08
N CYS A 203 11.06 -0.36 -1.01
CA CYS A 203 12.03 0.73 -0.85
C CYS A 203 13.49 0.26 -0.78
N SER A 204 13.74 -1.03 -0.57
CA SER A 204 15.10 -1.57 -0.61
C SER A 204 15.81 -1.38 -1.95
N VAL A 205 15.05 -1.34 -3.05
CA VAL A 205 15.55 -1.04 -4.40
C VAL A 205 16.22 0.32 -4.46
N LEU A 206 15.72 1.29 -3.69
CA LEU A 206 16.22 2.66 -3.67
C LEU A 206 17.61 2.80 -3.02
N ARG A 207 18.11 1.79 -2.31
CA ARG A 207 19.48 1.76 -1.79
C ARG A 207 20.54 1.81 -2.90
N ASN A 208 20.20 1.36 -4.10
CA ASN A 208 21.07 1.44 -5.26
C ASN A 208 21.10 2.85 -5.88
N VAL A 209 20.12 3.69 -5.53
CA VAL A 209 19.98 5.07 -6.05
C VAL A 209 20.52 6.10 -5.07
N SER A 210 20.43 5.83 -3.77
CA SER A 210 20.91 6.72 -2.72
C SER A 210 21.58 5.96 -1.58
N PRO A 211 22.76 6.41 -1.10
CA PRO A 211 23.40 5.83 0.06
C PRO A 211 22.63 6.11 1.37
N ASN A 212 21.75 7.10 1.37
CA ASN A 212 20.94 7.46 2.54
C ASN A 212 19.71 6.55 2.65
N PRO A 213 19.38 6.04 3.84
CA PRO A 213 18.18 5.24 4.03
C PRO A 213 16.91 6.07 3.78
N ILE A 214 15.93 5.45 3.13
CA ILE A 214 14.60 6.04 2.96
C ILE A 214 13.94 6.16 4.32
N LYS A 215 13.37 7.34 4.61
CA LYS A 215 12.71 7.61 5.89
C LYS A 215 11.36 6.93 5.97
N GLU A 216 10.95 6.58 7.18
CA GLU A 216 9.66 5.94 7.45
C GLU A 216 8.46 6.74 6.91
N ASP A 217 8.54 8.07 6.95
CA ASP A 217 7.50 8.95 6.39
C ASP A 217 7.27 8.70 4.89
N GLU A 218 8.34 8.54 4.11
CA GLU A 218 8.27 8.23 2.67
C GLU A 218 7.79 6.80 2.42
N ILE A 219 8.25 5.84 3.22
CA ILE A 219 7.75 4.45 3.19
C ILE A 219 6.24 4.43 3.43
N GLY A 220 5.74 5.24 4.39
CA GLY A 220 4.33 5.37 4.66
C GLY A 220 3.51 5.84 3.45
N TYR A 221 4.00 6.80 2.68
CA TYR A 221 3.31 7.24 1.45
C TYR A 221 3.27 6.16 0.38
N ILE A 222 4.36 5.39 0.20
CA ILE A 222 4.40 4.24 -0.71
C ILE A 222 3.43 3.15 -0.23
N ALA A 223 3.34 2.93 1.10
CA ALA A 223 2.43 1.96 1.69
C ALA A 223 0.95 2.23 1.36
N VAL A 224 0.54 3.51 1.24
CA VAL A 224 -0.83 3.85 0.81
C VAL A 224 -1.15 3.28 -0.57
N SER A 225 -0.19 3.29 -1.51
CA SER A 225 -0.38 2.72 -2.85
C SER A 225 -0.59 1.21 -2.80
N PHE A 226 0.20 0.50 -1.98
CA PHE A 226 0.03 -0.94 -1.76
C PHE A 226 -1.27 -1.25 -1.01
N ALA A 227 -1.64 -0.45 0.01
CA ALA A 227 -2.90 -0.62 0.74
C ALA A 227 -4.10 -0.54 -0.21
N LEU A 228 -4.14 0.49 -1.08
CA LEU A 228 -5.19 0.64 -2.08
C LEU A 228 -5.24 -0.54 -3.05
N ALA A 229 -4.07 -1.04 -3.50
CA ALA A 229 -4.00 -2.20 -4.39
C ALA A 229 -4.54 -3.47 -3.72
N LEU A 230 -4.20 -3.70 -2.44
CA LEU A 230 -4.70 -4.83 -1.64
C LEU A 230 -6.22 -4.75 -1.45
N GLU A 231 -6.76 -3.58 -1.08
CA GLU A 231 -8.21 -3.41 -0.91
C GLU A 231 -8.97 -3.65 -2.23
N ARG A 232 -8.44 -3.18 -3.36
CA ARG A 232 -9.05 -3.42 -4.67
C ARG A 232 -8.95 -4.87 -5.12
N GLN A 233 -7.85 -5.55 -4.83
CA GLN A 233 -7.71 -6.98 -5.10
C GLN A 233 -8.73 -7.76 -4.27
N LYS A 234 -8.84 -7.47 -2.97
CA LYS A 234 -9.84 -8.02 -2.07
C LYS A 234 -11.27 -7.80 -2.60
N ALA A 235 -11.60 -6.58 -3.01
CA ALA A 235 -12.91 -6.27 -3.58
C ALA A 235 -13.22 -7.08 -4.86
N LYS A 236 -12.22 -7.33 -5.72
CA LYS A 236 -12.37 -8.19 -6.90
C LYS A 236 -12.56 -9.67 -6.55
N GLU A 237 -11.83 -10.18 -5.56
CA GLU A 237 -11.97 -11.57 -5.08
C GLU A 237 -13.34 -11.81 -4.45
N TRP A 238 -13.92 -10.79 -3.82
CA TRP A 238 -15.21 -10.85 -3.13
C TRP A 238 -16.39 -10.41 -4.00
N ALA A 239 -16.12 -9.97 -5.21
CA ALA A 239 -17.20 -9.65 -6.14
C ALA A 239 -18.12 -10.87 -6.36
N PRO A 240 -19.45 -10.66 -6.38
CA PRO A 240 -20.37 -11.72 -6.69
C PRO A 240 -20.02 -12.40 -8.01
N LYS A 241 -19.97 -13.73 -8.03
CA LYS A 241 -19.52 -14.50 -9.20
C LYS A 241 -20.61 -14.58 -10.26
N ASN A 242 -20.26 -14.30 -11.50
CA ASN A 242 -21.16 -14.45 -12.64
C ASN A 242 -21.12 -15.92 -13.12
N ILE A 243 -22.28 -16.53 -13.20
CA ILE A 243 -22.36 -17.94 -13.61
C ILE A 243 -23.21 -18.11 -14.87
N LEU A 244 -22.81 -19.09 -15.66
CA LEU A 244 -23.60 -19.61 -16.77
C LEU A 244 -24.14 -21.00 -16.41
N ILE A 245 -25.44 -21.17 -16.45
CA ILE A 245 -26.08 -22.48 -16.25
C ILE A 245 -26.42 -23.09 -17.60
N VAL A 246 -25.89 -24.30 -17.83
CA VAL A 246 -26.14 -25.08 -19.04
C VAL A 246 -27.06 -26.24 -18.71
N CYS A 247 -28.21 -26.31 -19.38
CA CYS A 247 -29.21 -27.35 -19.14
C CYS A 247 -29.78 -27.91 -20.46
N ALA A 248 -29.86 -29.25 -20.55
CA ALA A 248 -30.42 -29.91 -21.72
C ALA A 248 -31.98 -29.96 -21.76
N SER A 249 -32.61 -29.72 -20.61
CA SER A 249 -34.08 -29.94 -20.45
C SER A 249 -34.94 -28.75 -20.86
N GLY A 250 -34.35 -27.79 -21.60
CA GLY A 250 -35.11 -26.66 -22.17
C GLY A 250 -35.10 -25.39 -21.31
N LYS A 251 -35.62 -24.29 -21.90
CA LYS A 251 -35.49 -22.94 -21.34
C LYS A 251 -36.18 -22.75 -19.98
N GLY A 252 -37.33 -23.38 -19.76
CA GLY A 252 -38.08 -23.27 -18.50
C GLY A 252 -37.35 -23.93 -17.33
N SER A 253 -36.73 -25.10 -17.56
CA SER A 253 -35.94 -25.82 -16.53
C SER A 253 -34.68 -25.05 -16.16
N ALA A 254 -33.98 -24.49 -17.14
CA ALA A 254 -32.80 -23.66 -16.92
C ALA A 254 -33.14 -22.40 -16.11
N GLN A 255 -34.27 -21.75 -16.41
CA GLN A 255 -34.75 -20.59 -15.66
C GLN A 255 -35.13 -20.93 -14.21
N LEU A 256 -35.82 -22.06 -13.98
CA LEU A 256 -36.15 -22.51 -12.64
C LEU A 256 -34.86 -22.77 -11.82
N LEU A 257 -33.89 -23.42 -12.44
CA LEU A 257 -32.60 -23.70 -11.79
C LEU A 257 -31.86 -22.40 -11.47
N ALA A 258 -31.80 -21.46 -12.41
CA ALA A 258 -31.18 -20.14 -12.20
C ALA A 258 -31.85 -19.38 -11.05
N TYR A 259 -33.21 -19.37 -11.01
CA TYR A 259 -33.95 -18.74 -9.92
C TYR A 259 -33.60 -19.36 -8.55
N ARG A 260 -33.57 -20.69 -8.45
CA ARG A 260 -33.21 -21.39 -7.20
C ARG A 260 -31.81 -21.06 -6.74
N TYR A 261 -30.84 -21.01 -7.67
CA TYR A 261 -29.45 -20.62 -7.36
C TYR A 261 -29.38 -19.16 -6.91
N GLN A 262 -30.10 -18.27 -7.56
CA GLN A 262 -30.16 -16.86 -7.16
C GLN A 262 -30.77 -16.70 -5.77
N GLN A 263 -31.83 -17.44 -5.42
CA GLN A 263 -32.42 -17.42 -4.08
C GLN A 263 -31.48 -17.98 -3.01
N LYS A 264 -30.76 -19.07 -3.31
CA LYS A 264 -29.89 -19.74 -2.33
C LYS A 264 -28.57 -19.03 -2.13
N PHE A 265 -28.01 -18.40 -3.16
CA PHE A 265 -26.65 -17.82 -3.17
C PHE A 265 -26.63 -16.34 -3.52
N GLY A 266 -27.76 -15.63 -3.54
CA GLY A 266 -27.95 -14.30 -4.11
C GLY A 266 -26.86 -13.28 -3.75
N LYS A 267 -26.42 -13.23 -2.51
CA LYS A 267 -25.33 -12.34 -2.08
C LYS A 267 -23.94 -12.70 -2.69
N ASN A 268 -23.75 -13.95 -3.15
CA ASN A 268 -22.50 -14.44 -3.72
C ASN A 268 -22.54 -14.61 -5.24
N LEU A 269 -23.71 -14.40 -5.84
CA LEU A 269 -23.94 -14.48 -7.28
C LEU A 269 -24.21 -13.07 -7.85
N GLY A 270 -23.47 -12.75 -8.89
CA GLY A 270 -23.73 -11.62 -9.73
C GLY A 270 -24.78 -11.97 -10.79
N ARG A 271 -24.39 -11.92 -12.06
CA ARG A 271 -25.28 -12.26 -13.17
C ARG A 271 -25.36 -13.76 -13.35
N VAL A 272 -26.60 -14.30 -13.36
CA VAL A 272 -26.87 -15.68 -13.73
C VAL A 272 -27.43 -15.71 -15.16
N GLN A 273 -26.73 -16.38 -16.06
CA GLN A 273 -27.15 -16.58 -17.44
C GLN A 273 -27.52 -18.06 -17.66
N THR A 274 -28.36 -18.34 -18.62
CA THR A 274 -28.73 -19.70 -18.96
C THR A 274 -28.59 -19.93 -20.46
N CYS A 275 -28.12 -21.10 -20.89
CA CYS A 275 -28.17 -21.54 -22.27
C CYS A 275 -28.31 -23.06 -22.33
N ASP A 276 -28.54 -23.58 -23.54
CA ASP A 276 -28.39 -25.00 -23.86
C ASP A 276 -26.97 -25.31 -24.36
N VAL A 277 -26.67 -26.56 -24.61
CA VAL A 277 -25.32 -27.00 -25.08
C VAL A 277 -24.96 -26.40 -26.45
N ILE A 278 -25.98 -26.16 -27.30
CA ILE A 278 -25.75 -25.58 -28.63
C ILE A 278 -25.44 -24.09 -28.50
N GLY A 279 -26.16 -23.39 -27.64
CA GLY A 279 -25.97 -21.97 -27.36
C GLY A 279 -24.59 -21.61 -26.77
N LEU A 280 -23.89 -22.57 -26.16
CA LEU A 280 -22.53 -22.35 -25.62
C LEU A 280 -21.54 -21.76 -26.65
N ARG A 281 -21.69 -22.10 -27.92
CA ARG A 281 -20.80 -21.62 -28.99
C ARG A 281 -20.89 -20.10 -29.24
N SER A 282 -22.00 -19.49 -28.84
CA SER A 282 -22.26 -18.05 -29.02
C SER A 282 -22.08 -17.23 -27.75
N VAL A 283 -21.71 -17.86 -26.63
CA VAL A 283 -21.55 -17.19 -25.34
C VAL A 283 -20.23 -16.42 -25.28
N ASN A 284 -20.30 -15.17 -24.82
CA ASN A 284 -19.12 -14.40 -24.46
C ASN A 284 -18.71 -14.72 -23.03
N PHE A 285 -17.61 -15.48 -22.86
CA PHE A 285 -17.10 -15.91 -21.56
C PHE A 285 -16.32 -14.84 -20.78
N SER A 286 -16.02 -13.67 -21.35
CA SER A 286 -15.18 -12.64 -20.70
C SER A 286 -15.74 -12.11 -19.37
N LYS A 287 -17.05 -12.30 -19.13
CA LYS A 287 -17.74 -11.87 -17.92
C LYS A 287 -18.36 -13.03 -17.13
N ILE A 288 -17.92 -14.27 -17.37
CA ILE A 288 -18.43 -15.47 -16.72
C ILE A 288 -17.28 -16.07 -15.90
N ASP A 289 -17.51 -16.30 -14.61
CA ASP A 289 -16.52 -16.89 -13.70
C ASP A 289 -16.60 -18.43 -13.69
N TYR A 290 -17.81 -18.99 -13.79
CA TYR A 290 -18.06 -20.44 -13.76
C TYR A 290 -19.17 -20.86 -14.71
N VAL A 291 -19.02 -22.08 -15.27
CA VAL A 291 -20.11 -22.77 -15.96
C VAL A 291 -20.63 -23.91 -15.08
N PHE A 292 -21.91 -23.90 -14.77
CA PHE A 292 -22.61 -24.97 -14.08
C PHE A 292 -23.46 -25.73 -15.07
N SER A 293 -23.21 -27.02 -15.23
CA SER A 293 -23.89 -27.82 -16.24
C SER A 293 -24.57 -29.04 -15.65
N THR A 294 -25.82 -29.28 -16.06
CA THR A 294 -26.56 -30.52 -15.72
C THR A 294 -26.23 -31.67 -16.64
N VAL A 295 -25.46 -31.42 -17.71
CA VAL A 295 -25.06 -32.40 -18.71
C VAL A 295 -23.57 -32.29 -19.05
N PRO A 296 -22.94 -33.33 -19.58
CA PRO A 296 -21.58 -33.22 -20.07
C PRO A 296 -21.46 -32.18 -21.19
N ILE A 297 -20.42 -31.36 -21.17
CA ILE A 297 -20.14 -30.36 -22.20
C ILE A 297 -19.05 -30.91 -23.13
N PRO A 298 -19.34 -31.17 -24.42
CA PRO A 298 -18.41 -31.83 -25.35
C PRO A 298 -17.46 -30.85 -26.07
N ILE A 299 -17.48 -29.56 -25.70
CA ILE A 299 -16.64 -28.50 -26.30
C ILE A 299 -15.72 -27.86 -25.26
N TYR A 300 -14.64 -27.25 -25.73
CA TYR A 300 -13.75 -26.46 -24.87
C TYR A 300 -14.46 -25.18 -24.40
N VAL A 301 -14.38 -24.91 -23.11
CA VAL A 301 -14.88 -23.70 -22.44
C VAL A 301 -13.74 -23.09 -21.65
N PRO A 302 -13.43 -21.77 -21.81
CA PRO A 302 -12.25 -21.12 -21.23
C PRO A 302 -12.37 -20.82 -19.72
N VAL A 303 -13.48 -21.21 -19.08
CA VAL A 303 -13.76 -21.02 -17.65
C VAL A 303 -14.07 -22.35 -16.97
N PRO A 304 -13.85 -22.48 -15.65
CA PRO A 304 -14.08 -23.73 -14.94
C PRO A 304 -15.53 -24.24 -15.07
N ILE A 305 -15.68 -25.52 -15.45
CA ILE A 305 -16.97 -26.20 -15.53
C ILE A 305 -17.18 -27.01 -14.26
N ARG A 306 -18.40 -26.94 -13.71
CA ARG A 306 -18.87 -27.81 -12.63
C ARG A 306 -20.15 -28.53 -13.04
N GLN A 307 -20.12 -29.84 -12.96
CA GLN A 307 -21.33 -30.63 -13.16
C GLN A 307 -22.22 -30.51 -11.93
N ILE A 308 -23.51 -30.29 -12.14
CA ILE A 308 -24.52 -30.06 -11.11
C ILE A 308 -25.73 -30.96 -11.35
N GLN A 309 -26.45 -31.27 -10.27
CA GLN A 309 -27.76 -31.92 -10.40
C GLN A 309 -28.87 -30.86 -10.51
N PHE A 310 -29.96 -31.22 -11.19
CA PHE A 310 -31.13 -30.34 -11.30
C PHE A 310 -31.78 -30.10 -9.91
N PHE A 311 -31.75 -31.10 -9.05
CA PHE A 311 -32.12 -31.03 -7.62
C PHE A 311 -30.90 -31.28 -6.74
N PRO A 312 -30.09 -30.26 -6.46
CA PRO A 312 -28.87 -30.46 -5.71
C PRO A 312 -29.17 -30.83 -4.26
N THR A 313 -28.38 -31.74 -3.72
CA THR A 313 -28.40 -32.13 -2.30
C THR A 313 -27.80 -31.01 -1.43
N GLU A 314 -28.07 -31.01 -0.11
CA GLU A 314 -27.47 -30.04 0.82
C GLU A 314 -25.92 -30.11 0.81
N LYS A 315 -25.35 -31.29 0.58
CA LYS A 315 -23.89 -31.46 0.43
C LYS A 315 -23.37 -30.74 -0.82
N GLU A 316 -24.04 -30.88 -1.95
CA GLU A 316 -23.67 -30.18 -3.19
C GLU A 316 -23.86 -28.67 -3.07
N LEU A 317 -24.95 -28.21 -2.45
CA LEU A 317 -25.17 -26.79 -2.16
C LEU A 317 -24.07 -26.21 -1.27
N THR A 318 -23.60 -26.97 -0.26
CA THR A 318 -22.49 -26.56 0.59
C THR A 318 -21.19 -26.50 -0.17
N GLN A 319 -20.93 -27.46 -1.07
CA GLN A 319 -19.73 -27.43 -1.93
C GLN A 319 -19.74 -26.25 -2.91
N MET A 320 -20.90 -25.94 -3.47
CA MET A 320 -21.08 -24.80 -4.35
C MET A 320 -20.91 -23.47 -3.61
N LYS A 321 -21.50 -23.37 -2.41
CA LYS A 321 -21.28 -22.21 -1.54
C LYS A 321 -19.79 -22.02 -1.29
N LYS A 322 -19.07 -23.09 -0.97
CA LYS A 322 -17.60 -23.04 -0.82
C LYS A 322 -16.91 -22.57 -2.10
N LEU A 323 -17.33 -23.06 -3.27
CA LEU A 323 -16.76 -22.67 -4.55
C LEU A 323 -16.99 -21.20 -4.87
N LEU A 324 -18.23 -20.72 -4.71
CA LEU A 324 -18.59 -19.31 -4.96
C LEU A 324 -17.95 -18.36 -3.96
N MET A 325 -17.58 -18.88 -2.79
CA MET A 325 -16.85 -18.18 -1.73
C MET A 325 -15.35 -18.52 -1.75
N GLN A 326 -14.81 -19.17 -2.80
CA GLN A 326 -13.38 -19.43 -2.92
C GLN A 326 -12.61 -18.10 -2.98
N GLY A 327 -11.96 -17.80 -1.91
CA GLY A 327 -11.35 -16.59 -1.39
C GLY A 327 -11.48 -16.55 0.13
N LYS A 328 -12.47 -17.24 0.71
CA LYS A 328 -12.88 -17.11 2.11
C LYS A 328 -12.48 -18.26 3.07
N LYS A 329 -11.77 -19.34 2.69
CA LYS A 329 -11.48 -20.45 3.61
C LYS A 329 -10.06 -21.02 3.53
N GLY A 330 -9.17 -20.47 4.32
CA GLY A 330 -8.20 -21.15 5.16
C GLY A 330 -8.40 -20.55 6.56
N THR A 331 -8.44 -21.33 7.58
CA THR A 331 -8.37 -20.81 8.96
C THR A 331 -6.94 -20.33 9.18
N VAL A 332 -6.79 -19.15 9.77
CA VAL A 332 -5.45 -18.60 10.06
C VAL A 332 -4.67 -19.52 11.00
N GLU A 333 -5.37 -20.33 11.77
CA GLU A 333 -4.79 -21.32 12.69
C GLU A 333 -3.91 -22.35 11.99
N GLU A 334 -4.15 -22.69 10.71
CA GLU A 334 -3.35 -23.68 9.97
C GLU A 334 -1.86 -23.32 9.85
N TYR A 335 -1.52 -22.03 10.02
CA TYR A 335 -0.15 -21.54 9.99
C TYR A 335 0.58 -21.63 11.33
N PHE A 336 -0.16 -21.95 12.42
CA PHE A 336 0.38 -22.05 13.77
C PHE A 336 0.40 -23.51 14.23
N SER A 337 1.48 -23.89 14.90
CA SER A 337 1.64 -25.23 15.46
C SER A 337 2.18 -25.16 16.89
N PRO A 338 1.69 -25.99 17.82
CA PRO A 338 2.25 -26.05 19.17
C PRO A 338 3.75 -26.38 19.17
N GLU A 339 4.23 -27.10 18.15
CA GLU A 339 5.65 -27.41 17.99
C GLU A 339 6.53 -26.21 17.66
N LEU A 340 5.92 -25.11 17.16
CA LEU A 340 6.57 -23.84 16.80
C LEU A 340 6.20 -22.72 17.79
N PHE A 341 5.78 -23.08 19.00
CA PHE A 341 5.47 -22.14 20.07
C PHE A 341 6.53 -22.22 21.17
N LEU A 342 7.17 -21.10 21.46
CA LEU A 342 8.21 -20.91 22.46
C LEU A 342 7.67 -20.02 23.59
N PRO A 343 7.05 -20.58 24.64
CA PRO A 343 6.44 -19.80 25.71
C PRO A 343 7.45 -19.05 26.58
N HIS A 344 8.70 -19.51 26.56
CA HIS A 344 9.82 -18.92 27.30
C HIS A 344 11.05 -18.86 26.42
N LEU A 345 11.51 -17.65 26.12
CA LEU A 345 12.74 -17.42 25.39
C LEU A 345 13.56 -16.34 26.12
N ASN A 346 14.71 -16.75 26.67
CA ASN A 346 15.58 -15.86 27.39
C ASN A 346 16.69 -15.32 26.46
N CYS A 347 16.55 -14.06 26.05
CA CYS A 347 17.51 -13.34 25.21
C CYS A 347 17.60 -11.90 25.69
N GLU A 348 18.77 -11.29 25.50
CA GLU A 348 19.06 -9.91 25.89
C GLU A 348 19.06 -8.95 24.68
N THR A 349 19.29 -9.48 23.47
CA THR A 349 19.37 -8.69 22.25
C THR A 349 18.48 -9.25 21.14
N ARG A 350 18.09 -8.39 20.22
CA ARG A 350 17.33 -8.75 19.01
C ARG A 350 18.06 -9.85 18.21
N GLU A 351 19.35 -9.70 18.05
CA GLU A 351 20.19 -10.63 17.29
C GLU A 351 20.16 -12.03 17.90
N GLN A 352 20.22 -12.15 19.23
CA GLN A 352 20.08 -13.44 19.94
C GLN A 352 18.71 -14.05 19.73
N VAL A 353 17.63 -13.25 19.75
CA VAL A 353 16.26 -13.73 19.50
C VAL A 353 16.18 -14.31 18.09
N LEU A 354 16.62 -13.58 17.08
CA LEU A 354 16.60 -14.04 15.70
C LEU A 354 17.41 -15.32 15.49
N GLU A 355 18.61 -15.40 16.07
CA GLU A 355 19.48 -16.59 15.97
C GLU A 355 18.85 -17.81 16.63
N GLN A 356 18.30 -17.66 17.84
CA GLN A 356 17.70 -18.78 18.56
C GLN A 356 16.41 -19.26 17.87
N MET A 357 15.54 -18.35 17.44
CA MET A 357 14.32 -18.70 16.73
C MET A 357 14.61 -19.35 15.37
N CYS A 358 15.52 -18.78 14.57
CA CYS A 358 15.91 -19.36 13.28
C CYS A 358 16.55 -20.75 13.45
N ARG A 359 17.43 -20.93 14.42
CA ARG A 359 18.02 -22.25 14.75
C ARG A 359 16.92 -23.26 15.13
N PHE A 360 15.96 -22.84 15.95
CA PHE A 360 14.86 -23.68 16.39
C PHE A 360 13.99 -24.13 15.22
N VAL A 361 13.56 -23.21 14.32
CA VAL A 361 12.74 -23.56 13.18
C VAL A 361 13.48 -24.39 12.14
N CYS A 362 14.78 -24.15 11.91
CA CYS A 362 15.62 -24.99 11.03
C CYS A 362 15.77 -26.42 11.54
N GLY A 363 15.69 -26.65 12.85
CA GLY A 363 15.63 -28.00 13.45
C GLY A 363 14.29 -28.71 13.29
N LYS A 364 13.20 -27.99 12.96
CA LYS A 364 11.84 -28.52 12.85
C LYS A 364 11.31 -28.54 11.41
N LYS A 365 11.75 -27.62 10.58
CA LYS A 365 11.32 -27.42 9.18
C LYS A 365 12.50 -27.51 8.24
N LYS A 366 12.25 -28.01 7.04
CA LYS A 366 13.27 -28.06 5.98
C LYS A 366 13.40 -26.68 5.32
N LEU A 367 14.40 -25.91 5.77
CA LEU A 367 14.69 -24.55 5.33
C LEU A 367 16.08 -24.49 4.70
N PRO A 368 16.39 -23.47 3.88
CA PRO A 368 17.72 -23.29 3.31
C PRO A 368 18.74 -22.91 4.41
N ASP A 369 20.01 -23.24 4.18
CA ASP A 369 21.10 -23.02 5.14
C ASP A 369 21.31 -21.52 5.45
N ASP A 370 20.98 -20.65 4.52
CA ASP A 370 21.07 -19.18 4.65
C ASP A 370 19.81 -18.53 5.25
N PHE A 371 18.85 -19.30 5.78
CA PHE A 371 17.58 -18.78 6.30
C PHE A 371 17.78 -17.64 7.30
N LEU A 372 18.68 -17.79 8.29
CA LEU A 372 19.02 -16.72 9.24
C LEU A 372 19.55 -15.47 8.54
N GLN A 373 20.36 -15.62 7.51
CA GLN A 373 20.91 -14.49 6.77
C GLN A 373 19.82 -13.74 6.00
N LEU A 374 18.85 -14.46 5.45
CA LEU A 374 17.69 -13.85 4.78
C LEU A 374 16.81 -13.07 5.76
N VAL A 375 16.61 -13.56 7.00
CA VAL A 375 15.90 -12.85 8.06
C VAL A 375 16.68 -11.60 8.49
N LYS A 376 17.99 -11.73 8.74
CA LYS A 376 18.86 -10.60 9.12
C LYS A 376 18.91 -9.54 8.01
N LYS A 377 18.96 -9.96 6.74
CA LYS A 377 18.91 -9.06 5.58
C LYS A 377 17.63 -8.23 5.58
N ARG A 378 16.45 -8.85 5.81
CA ARG A 378 15.18 -8.13 5.90
C ARG A 378 15.18 -7.17 7.09
N GLU A 379 15.58 -7.61 8.26
CA GLU A 379 15.61 -6.81 9.48
C GLU A 379 16.53 -5.58 9.38
N SER A 380 17.60 -5.67 8.57
CA SER A 380 18.53 -4.55 8.34
C SER A 380 17.92 -3.41 7.51
N LEU A 381 16.78 -3.60 6.84
CA LEU A 381 16.10 -2.56 6.07
C LEU A 381 15.37 -1.57 6.98
N ALA A 382 14.56 -2.11 7.85
CA ALA A 382 13.83 -1.43 8.91
C ALA A 382 13.47 -2.47 9.96
N ALA A 383 13.42 -2.05 11.22
CA ALA A 383 12.97 -2.92 12.30
C ALA A 383 11.55 -3.44 12.03
N THR A 384 11.33 -4.74 12.21
CA THR A 384 10.02 -5.38 12.04
C THR A 384 9.13 -5.25 13.28
N SER A 385 9.37 -4.27 14.14
CA SER A 385 8.53 -3.95 15.29
C SER A 385 7.31 -3.12 14.88
N PHE A 386 6.12 -3.51 15.37
CA PHE A 386 4.84 -2.85 15.07
C PHE A 386 4.34 -1.96 16.23
N GLY A 387 5.12 -1.77 17.30
CA GLY A 387 4.64 -1.24 18.56
C GLY A 387 3.97 -2.31 19.42
N GLY A 388 3.32 -1.95 20.54
CA GLY A 388 2.56 -2.91 21.37
C GLY A 388 3.35 -4.13 21.88
N LEU A 389 4.67 -4.05 22.02
CA LEU A 389 5.58 -5.13 22.42
C LEU A 389 5.72 -6.26 21.39
N VAL A 390 5.41 -6.05 20.11
CA VAL A 390 5.40 -7.10 19.08
C VAL A 390 6.38 -6.81 17.95
N ALA A 391 7.02 -7.88 17.42
CA ALA A 391 7.77 -7.87 16.17
C ALA A 391 7.37 -9.06 15.28
N MET A 392 7.47 -8.87 13.95
CA MET A 392 7.18 -9.89 12.95
C MET A 392 8.34 -10.08 11.96
N PRO A 393 9.50 -10.58 12.40
CA PRO A 393 10.59 -10.86 11.49
C PRO A 393 10.23 -11.96 10.49
N HIS A 394 10.75 -11.82 9.26
CA HIS A 394 10.55 -12.76 8.17
C HIS A 394 11.75 -12.77 7.23
N PRO A 395 11.99 -13.80 6.43
CA PRO A 395 13.08 -13.82 5.46
C PRO A 395 12.84 -12.82 4.33
N TRP A 396 13.92 -12.37 3.71
CA TRP A 396 13.92 -11.44 2.58
C TRP A 396 13.05 -11.89 1.39
N LYS A 397 12.92 -13.20 1.18
CA LYS A 397 12.12 -13.80 0.12
C LYS A 397 11.42 -15.06 0.63
N ALA A 398 10.36 -15.49 -0.03
CA ALA A 398 9.69 -16.75 0.24
C ALA A 398 10.64 -17.93 -0.07
N VAL A 399 10.89 -18.81 0.92
CA VAL A 399 11.90 -19.87 0.82
C VAL A 399 11.48 -21.19 1.46
N SER A 400 10.32 -21.25 2.10
CA SER A 400 9.81 -22.45 2.74
C SER A 400 8.86 -23.24 1.83
N LYS A 401 8.72 -24.53 2.08
CA LYS A 401 7.71 -25.35 1.39
C LYS A 401 6.30 -25.09 1.89
N ASP A 402 6.19 -24.78 3.18
CA ASP A 402 4.91 -24.50 3.85
C ASP A 402 4.98 -23.12 4.50
N THR A 403 3.89 -22.36 4.45
CA THR A 403 3.75 -21.16 5.26
C THR A 403 3.59 -21.53 6.72
N PHE A 404 4.38 -20.96 7.61
CA PHE A 404 4.31 -21.19 9.04
C PHE A 404 4.66 -19.96 9.86
N VAL A 405 4.24 -19.97 11.11
CA VAL A 405 4.60 -18.97 12.12
C VAL A 405 5.23 -19.67 13.32
N CYS A 406 6.44 -19.26 13.67
CA CYS A 406 7.02 -19.58 14.97
C CYS A 406 6.81 -18.40 15.89
N LEU A 407 6.10 -18.64 17.00
CA LEU A 407 5.82 -17.61 18.00
C LEU A 407 6.71 -17.80 19.21
N ALA A 408 7.40 -16.75 19.65
CA ALA A 408 8.17 -16.72 20.88
C ALA A 408 7.66 -15.63 21.82
N ILE A 409 7.57 -15.96 23.11
CA ILE A 409 7.33 -15.00 24.20
C ILE A 409 8.61 -14.87 25.00
N LEU A 410 9.20 -13.66 24.96
CA LEU A 410 10.43 -13.37 25.67
C LEU A 410 10.17 -13.27 27.18
N ASP A 411 11.15 -13.69 27.99
CA ASP A 411 11.05 -13.57 29.44
C ASP A 411 11.11 -12.11 29.90
N LYS A 412 11.87 -11.27 29.18
CA LYS A 412 11.93 -9.82 29.35
C LYS A 412 11.82 -9.12 28.01
N PRO A 413 11.26 -7.91 27.96
CA PRO A 413 11.24 -7.11 26.75
C PRO A 413 12.66 -6.78 26.27
N VAL A 414 12.92 -6.95 24.97
CA VAL A 414 14.19 -6.68 24.31
C VAL A 414 14.07 -5.44 23.42
N GLN A 415 15.12 -4.64 23.31
CA GLN A 415 15.16 -3.49 22.41
C GLN A 415 15.19 -3.96 20.94
N TRP A 416 14.24 -3.46 20.14
CA TRP A 416 14.03 -3.82 18.73
C TRP A 416 13.87 -2.55 17.88
N GLY A 417 15.00 -1.99 17.42
CA GLY A 417 15.02 -0.65 16.88
C GLY A 417 14.65 0.40 17.94
N GLU A 418 13.64 1.20 17.70
CA GLU A 418 13.16 2.22 18.65
C GLU A 418 12.15 1.66 19.67
N ALA A 419 11.58 0.48 19.44
CA ALA A 419 10.55 -0.13 20.27
C ALA A 419 11.11 -1.23 21.19
N LYS A 420 10.38 -1.56 22.27
CA LYS A 420 10.58 -2.77 23.06
C LYS A 420 9.66 -3.86 22.57
N VAL A 421 10.18 -5.10 22.48
CA VAL A 421 9.43 -6.28 21.97
C VAL A 421 9.52 -7.39 23.00
N GLN A 422 8.40 -8.06 23.23
CA GLN A 422 8.30 -9.24 24.11
C GLN A 422 7.60 -10.43 23.41
N VAL A 423 6.85 -10.20 22.34
CA VAL A 423 6.24 -11.25 21.51
C VAL A 423 6.79 -11.18 20.10
N VAL A 424 7.30 -12.28 19.58
CA VAL A 424 7.93 -12.33 18.26
C VAL A 424 7.25 -13.39 17.40
N PHE A 425 6.72 -12.97 16.26
CA PHE A 425 6.11 -13.80 15.21
C PHE A 425 7.11 -13.97 14.08
N LEU A 426 7.95 -15.01 14.10
CA LEU A 426 8.82 -15.33 12.97
C LEU A 426 7.97 -16.02 11.89
N VAL A 427 7.70 -15.31 10.80
CA VAL A 427 6.87 -15.77 9.68
C VAL A 427 7.75 -16.28 8.56
N SER A 428 7.40 -17.41 7.96
CA SER A 428 7.99 -17.85 6.69
C SER A 428 6.91 -18.26 5.72
N ILE A 429 6.95 -17.67 4.52
CA ILE A 429 5.94 -17.84 3.48
C ILE A 429 6.38 -18.96 2.53
N ALA A 430 5.45 -19.81 2.13
CA ALA A 430 5.69 -20.83 1.14
C ALA A 430 5.98 -20.23 -0.24
N ASP A 431 6.87 -20.89 -0.99
CA ASP A 431 7.28 -20.43 -2.33
C ASP A 431 6.13 -20.49 -3.35
N ASP A 432 5.14 -21.37 -3.12
CA ASP A 432 3.93 -21.54 -3.92
C ASP A 432 2.67 -20.93 -3.28
N ALA A 433 2.84 -19.99 -2.35
CA ALA A 433 1.72 -19.40 -1.59
C ALA A 433 0.68 -18.72 -2.49
N THR A 434 -0.57 -19.02 -2.22
CA THR A 434 -1.74 -18.49 -2.92
C THR A 434 -2.48 -17.45 -2.07
N ALA A 435 -3.57 -16.88 -2.60
CA ALA A 435 -4.39 -15.79 -2.04
C ALA A 435 -4.81 -15.86 -0.55
N LYS A 436 -4.55 -16.97 0.15
CA LYS A 436 -4.87 -17.16 1.57
C LYS A 436 -4.03 -16.27 2.52
N LEU A 437 -2.88 -15.80 2.09
CA LEU A 437 -1.97 -15.01 2.92
C LEU A 437 -2.51 -13.65 3.32
N GLN A 438 -3.35 -13.04 2.49
CA GLN A 438 -3.91 -11.73 2.82
C GLN A 438 -4.78 -11.77 4.08
N LYS A 439 -5.65 -12.81 4.22
CA LYS A 439 -6.45 -13.01 5.44
C LYS A 439 -5.56 -13.27 6.65
N PHE A 440 -4.52 -14.09 6.48
CA PHE A 440 -3.53 -14.35 7.54
C PHE A 440 -2.92 -13.04 8.05
N TYR A 441 -2.40 -12.20 7.15
CA TYR A 441 -1.81 -10.91 7.53
C TYR A 441 -2.81 -9.98 8.23
N GLN A 442 -4.06 -9.93 7.77
CA GLN A 442 -5.10 -9.11 8.40
C GLN A 442 -5.41 -9.54 9.84
N VAL A 443 -5.61 -10.85 10.07
CA VAL A 443 -5.91 -11.39 11.40
C VAL A 443 -4.73 -11.21 12.35
N VAL A 444 -3.52 -11.55 11.89
CA VAL A 444 -2.30 -11.41 12.69
C VAL A 444 -2.02 -9.93 13.01
N ALA A 445 -2.20 -9.03 12.04
CA ALA A 445 -2.03 -7.60 12.26
C ALA A 445 -3.01 -7.05 13.30
N GLN A 446 -4.30 -7.42 13.23
CA GLN A 446 -5.29 -7.03 14.23
C GLN A 446 -4.98 -7.59 15.63
N LEU A 447 -4.41 -8.79 15.71
CA LEU A 447 -3.95 -9.35 16.98
C LEU A 447 -2.77 -8.54 17.54
N MET A 448 -1.81 -8.18 16.68
CA MET A 448 -0.58 -7.50 17.07
C MET A 448 -0.79 -6.07 17.58
N VAL A 449 -1.78 -5.35 17.04
CA VAL A 449 -2.12 -3.98 17.49
C VAL A 449 -3.05 -3.97 18.72
N ASP A 450 -3.63 -5.10 19.12
CA ASP A 450 -4.47 -5.20 20.30
C ASP A 450 -3.63 -5.46 21.56
N GLU A 451 -3.30 -4.41 22.28
CA GLU A 451 -2.48 -4.48 23.49
C GLU A 451 -3.06 -5.42 24.55
N ALA A 452 -4.39 -5.47 24.69
CA ALA A 452 -5.04 -6.36 25.67
C ALA A 452 -4.82 -7.83 25.30
N CYS A 453 -4.92 -8.18 24.03
CA CYS A 453 -4.64 -9.52 23.52
C CYS A 453 -3.16 -9.91 23.73
N ILE A 454 -2.24 -9.00 23.44
CA ILE A 454 -0.80 -9.24 23.61
C ILE A 454 -0.43 -9.36 25.09
N CYS A 455 -0.95 -8.49 25.96
CA CYS A 455 -0.75 -8.61 27.41
C CYS A 455 -1.28 -9.94 27.97
N LYS A 456 -2.45 -10.39 27.51
CA LYS A 456 -3.01 -11.69 27.89
C LYS A 456 -2.11 -12.84 27.45
N LEU A 457 -1.59 -12.80 26.22
CA LEU A 457 -0.68 -13.82 25.69
C LEU A 457 0.64 -13.87 26.48
N ILE A 458 1.19 -12.72 26.86
CA ILE A 458 2.40 -12.61 27.69
C ILE A 458 2.17 -13.18 29.09
N ALA A 459 0.99 -12.93 29.68
CA ALA A 459 0.65 -13.39 31.03
C ALA A 459 0.41 -14.89 31.09
N GLU A 460 -0.34 -15.44 30.14
CA GLU A 460 -0.76 -16.85 30.18
C GLU A 460 0.23 -17.81 29.49
N ARG A 461 0.98 -17.37 28.50
CA ARG A 461 2.03 -18.13 27.79
C ARG A 461 1.60 -19.52 27.30
N ARG A 462 0.35 -19.67 26.86
CA ARG A 462 -0.22 -20.95 26.40
C ARG A 462 -0.65 -20.87 24.94
N PHE A 463 -0.41 -21.95 24.21
CA PHE A 463 -0.76 -22.05 22.79
C PHE A 463 -2.28 -21.96 22.54
N GLU A 464 -3.08 -22.53 23.44
CA GLU A 464 -4.54 -22.49 23.35
C GLU A 464 -5.08 -21.06 23.47
N VAL A 465 -4.41 -20.20 24.24
CA VAL A 465 -4.75 -18.79 24.36
C VAL A 465 -4.51 -18.07 23.03
N LEU A 466 -3.37 -18.33 22.38
CA LEU A 466 -3.07 -17.80 21.05
C LEU A 466 -4.17 -18.18 20.05
N LEU A 467 -4.53 -19.47 19.97
CA LEU A 467 -5.58 -19.95 19.08
C LEU A 467 -6.94 -19.30 19.36
N GLY A 468 -7.30 -19.16 20.64
CA GLY A 468 -8.52 -18.45 21.04
C GLY A 468 -8.57 -17.00 20.58
N LEU A 469 -7.45 -16.28 20.71
CA LEU A 469 -7.31 -14.89 20.26
C LEU A 469 -7.36 -14.78 18.72
N LEU A 470 -6.72 -15.68 17.99
CA LEU A 470 -6.78 -15.72 16.53
C LEU A 470 -8.21 -15.95 16.03
N ARG A 471 -8.95 -16.90 16.63
CA ARG A 471 -10.37 -17.17 16.31
C ARG A 471 -11.23 -15.93 16.54
N GLN A 472 -11.05 -15.28 17.67
CA GLN A 472 -11.79 -14.06 18.01
C GLN A 472 -11.59 -12.96 16.96
N LYS A 473 -10.33 -12.72 16.55
CA LYS A 473 -10.01 -11.74 15.52
C LYS A 473 -10.54 -12.14 14.14
N GLU A 474 -10.44 -13.43 13.80
CA GLU A 474 -10.97 -13.95 12.53
C GLU A 474 -12.49 -13.81 12.43
N GLN A 475 -13.22 -14.10 13.52
CA GLN A 475 -14.68 -13.92 13.59
C GLN A 475 -15.08 -12.44 13.50
N GLY A 476 -14.39 -11.55 14.21
CA GLY A 476 -14.64 -10.12 14.15
C GLY A 476 -14.46 -9.53 12.73
N LEU A 477 -13.47 -10.01 11.97
CA LEU A 477 -13.31 -9.66 10.56
C LEU A 477 -14.48 -10.16 9.70
N GLU A 478 -14.93 -11.41 9.91
CA GLU A 478 -16.06 -11.99 9.16
C GLU A 478 -17.39 -11.27 9.46
N GLU A 479 -17.59 -10.78 10.67
CA GLU A 479 -18.78 -9.99 11.05
C GLU A 479 -18.77 -8.60 10.40
N GLN A 480 -17.64 -7.92 10.39
CA GLN A 480 -17.47 -6.62 9.70
C GLN A 480 -17.68 -6.73 8.19
N GLU A 481 -17.35 -7.87 7.59
CA GLU A 481 -17.51 -8.14 6.17
C GLU A 481 -18.95 -8.52 5.77
N ASN A 482 -19.78 -8.96 6.71
CA ASN A 482 -21.16 -9.42 6.47
C ASN A 482 -22.22 -8.37 6.86
N GLY A 483 -21.85 -7.29 7.55
CA GLY A 483 -22.72 -6.16 7.93
C GLY A 483 -22.70 -5.06 6.86
#